data_cf7afdab328249698a1846baeac5bafe
#
_entry.id   cf7afdab328249698a1846baeac5bafe
#
_cell.length_a   1.000
_cell.length_b   1.000
_cell.length_c   1.000
_cell.angle_alpha   90.00
_cell.angle_beta   90.00
_cell.angle_gamma   90.00
#
_symmetry.space_group_name_H-M   'P 1'
#
loop_
_entity.id
_entity.type
_entity.pdbx_description
1 polymer ?
#
loop_
_entity_poly.entity_id
_entity_poly.type
_entity_poly.pdbx_seq_one_letter_code
_entity_poly.pdbx_strand_id
1 'polypeptide(L)'
;MNTNLMKITAFLALPIVALSCSEKTGGQDGYAAFSLTSDGIVAEVTRSNVSDYADLPSADAFRLQVSDARGTSVYAGLLKDYDASTPLKAGNYSVTAACGSSSEEGFGKPYFSGRTDFGIAGGDSKVVKIRATLANSIVRFAFTDTFKSYYPDYSFTLTTGGGTAIDFPKGEARAAFIDAYKFSVSGTLTNQGGKSLAFNKSYDKSIEAGKCYVLKFDVSNVGGAAISISFDDNVEDVALSEIELND
;
A
#
# COMPACT_ATOMS: atom_id res chain seq x y z
N MET A 1 15.86 90.87 43.98
CA MET A 1 14.85 90.19 44.78
C MET A 1 14.19 89.23 43.85
N ASN A 2 14.65 87.99 43.80
CA ASN A 2 14.14 86.99 42.92
C ASN A 2 13.47 85.86 43.73
N THR A 3 12.19 85.72 43.62
CA THR A 3 11.42 84.63 44.20
C THR A 3 11.33 83.49 43.24
N ASN A 4 12.06 82.40 43.51
CA ASN A 4 11.94 81.14 42.77
C ASN A 4 10.69 80.40 43.17
N LEU A 5 9.79 80.21 42.18
CA LEU A 5 8.58 79.42 42.31
C LEU A 5 8.90 77.96 41.91
N MET A 6 8.93 77.10 42.90
CA MET A 6 9.18 75.68 42.75
C MET A 6 7.90 74.97 42.31
N LYS A 7 7.91 74.47 41.05
CA LYS A 7 6.79 73.65 40.51
C LYS A 7 6.98 72.22 40.94
N ILE A 8 6.09 71.75 41.83
CA ILE A 8 5.96 70.35 42.20
C ILE A 8 5.16 69.64 41.14
N THR A 9 5.80 68.79 40.33
CA THR A 9 5.14 67.93 39.37
C THR A 9 4.82 66.61 40.09
N ALA A 10 3.54 66.38 40.38
CA ALA A 10 3.07 65.11 40.95
C ALA A 10 3.05 64.06 39.81
N PHE A 11 3.90 63.03 39.94
CA PHE A 11 3.88 61.87 39.08
C PHE A 11 2.79 60.91 39.57
N LEU A 12 1.73 60.83 38.80
CA LEU A 12 0.66 59.86 39.01
C LEU A 12 1.10 58.51 38.46
N ALA A 13 1.56 57.61 39.34
CA ALA A 13 1.92 56.25 38.97
C ALA A 13 0.62 55.45 38.73
N LEU A 14 0.31 55.18 37.48
CA LEU A 14 -0.76 54.25 37.09
C LEU A 14 -0.24 52.83 37.34
N PRO A 15 -0.96 51.96 38.08
CA PRO A 15 -0.58 50.56 38.19
C PRO A 15 -0.92 49.85 36.86
N ILE A 16 0.12 49.41 36.16
CA ILE A 16 0.00 48.47 35.03
C ILE A 16 -0.50 47.15 35.64
N VAL A 17 -1.78 46.89 35.56
CA VAL A 17 -2.32 45.55 35.77
C VAL A 17 -1.87 44.70 34.59
N ALA A 18 -0.77 43.97 34.76
CA ALA A 18 -0.40 42.90 33.88
C ALA A 18 -1.53 41.86 33.91
N LEU A 19 -2.43 41.89 32.90
CA LEU A 19 -3.24 40.72 32.60
C LEU A 19 -2.27 39.62 32.23
N SER A 20 -1.88 38.81 33.20
CA SER A 20 -1.32 37.51 32.98
C SER A 20 -2.38 36.69 32.25
N CYS A 21 -2.32 36.62 30.92
CA CYS A 21 -2.91 35.54 30.20
C CYS A 21 -2.22 34.29 30.73
N SER A 22 -2.83 33.67 31.70
CA SER A 22 -2.55 32.29 32.05
C SER A 22 -2.86 31.46 30.81
N GLU A 23 -1.84 31.20 30.02
CA GLU A 23 -1.90 30.06 29.09
C GLU A 23 -2.21 28.85 29.95
N LYS A 24 -3.44 28.37 29.86
CA LYS A 24 -3.82 27.05 30.34
C LYS A 24 -3.12 26.01 29.45
N THR A 25 -1.81 25.93 29.54
CA THR A 25 -1.01 24.78 29.12
C THR A 25 -1.10 23.73 30.22
N GLY A 26 -2.28 23.28 30.49
CA GLY A 26 -2.54 22.23 31.46
C GLY A 26 -3.52 21.25 30.88
N GLY A 27 -3.00 20.27 30.12
CA GLY A 27 -3.41 18.89 30.23
C GLY A 27 -4.89 18.53 30.04
N GLN A 28 -5.66 19.27 29.25
CA GLN A 28 -6.95 18.75 28.80
C GLN A 28 -6.70 17.73 27.70
N ASP A 29 -7.15 16.50 27.91
CA ASP A 29 -7.14 15.47 26.88
C ASP A 29 -8.16 15.83 25.79
N GLY A 30 -7.93 15.31 24.58
CA GLY A 30 -8.89 15.36 23.49
C GLY A 30 -9.27 13.95 23.06
N TYR A 31 -10.10 13.85 22.04
CA TYR A 31 -10.65 12.58 21.58
C TYR A 31 -10.52 12.45 20.07
N ALA A 32 -10.33 11.23 19.58
CA ALA A 32 -10.32 10.92 18.16
C ALA A 32 -11.23 9.72 17.89
N ALA A 33 -12.01 9.80 16.82
CA ALA A 33 -12.66 8.66 16.20
C ALA A 33 -11.95 8.38 14.88
N PHE A 34 -11.81 7.11 14.51
CA PHE A 34 -11.19 6.72 13.24
C PHE A 34 -12.23 6.16 12.29
N SER A 35 -12.14 6.54 11.01
CA SER A 35 -12.97 5.99 9.96
C SER A 35 -12.14 5.66 8.74
N LEU A 36 -12.42 4.50 8.15
CA LEU A 36 -12.01 4.16 6.80
C LEU A 36 -13.13 4.64 5.88
N THR A 37 -12.84 5.54 4.96
CA THR A 37 -13.84 5.98 3.98
C THR A 37 -13.90 4.95 2.84
N SER A 38 -15.06 4.78 2.22
CA SER A 38 -15.23 3.95 1.02
C SER A 38 -14.33 4.42 -0.14
N ASP A 39 -13.99 5.72 -0.16
CA ASP A 39 -12.96 6.29 -1.03
C ASP A 39 -11.54 5.94 -0.57
N GLY A 40 -11.38 5.29 0.57
CA GLY A 40 -10.11 4.89 1.17
C GLY A 40 -9.69 3.46 0.84
N ILE A 41 -10.62 2.60 0.42
CA ILE A 41 -10.31 1.28 -0.12
C ILE A 41 -10.28 1.41 -1.65
N VAL A 42 -9.48 2.34 -2.15
CA VAL A 42 -9.26 2.47 -3.59
C VAL A 42 -8.09 1.57 -3.94
N ALA A 43 -8.43 0.52 -4.60
CA ALA A 43 -7.50 -0.24 -5.38
C ALA A 43 -7.65 0.23 -6.82
N GLU A 44 -7.09 1.37 -7.15
CA GLU A 44 -6.85 1.71 -8.53
C GLU A 44 -5.67 0.86 -9.03
N VAL A 45 -6.01 -0.32 -9.44
CA VAL A 45 -5.21 -1.05 -10.42
C VAL A 45 -5.63 -0.47 -11.76
N THR A 46 -4.71 0.12 -12.48
CA THR A 46 -4.97 0.75 -13.76
C THR A 46 -5.69 -0.22 -14.69
N ARG A 47 -6.96 0.04 -14.97
CA ARG A 47 -7.94 -0.71 -15.77
C ARG A 47 -8.56 -1.97 -15.17
N SER A 48 -8.17 -2.42 -13.99
CA SER A 48 -8.81 -3.54 -13.28
C SER A 48 -9.02 -3.13 -11.82
N ASN A 49 -10.10 -3.61 -11.19
CA ASN A 49 -10.31 -3.38 -9.76
C ASN A 49 -9.71 -4.53 -8.96
N VAL A 50 -9.25 -4.29 -7.74
CA VAL A 50 -8.78 -5.38 -6.86
C VAL A 50 -9.88 -6.40 -6.60
N SER A 51 -11.14 -5.95 -6.61
CA SER A 51 -12.31 -6.82 -6.51
C SER A 51 -12.42 -7.87 -7.62
N ASP A 52 -11.71 -7.69 -8.73
CA ASP A 52 -11.63 -8.69 -9.80
C ASP A 52 -10.70 -9.86 -9.42
N TYR A 53 -9.87 -9.71 -8.39
CA TYR A 53 -8.83 -10.66 -7.99
C TYR A 53 -8.96 -11.17 -6.56
N ALA A 54 -9.61 -10.42 -5.67
CA ALA A 54 -9.86 -10.81 -4.28
C ALA A 54 -11.05 -10.03 -3.69
N ASP A 55 -11.67 -10.60 -2.68
CA ASP A 55 -12.69 -9.90 -1.89
C ASP A 55 -12.06 -8.70 -1.16
N LEU A 56 -12.77 -7.56 -1.21
CA LEU A 56 -12.36 -6.38 -0.46
C LEU A 56 -12.68 -6.56 1.03
N PRO A 57 -11.75 -6.22 1.92
CA PRO A 57 -11.99 -6.35 3.36
C PRO A 57 -13.02 -5.32 3.85
N SER A 58 -13.85 -5.72 4.82
CA SER A 58 -14.68 -4.77 5.55
C SER A 58 -13.82 -3.85 6.43
N ALA A 59 -14.32 -2.65 6.76
CA ALA A 59 -13.62 -1.74 7.66
C ALA A 59 -13.28 -2.38 9.02
N ASP A 60 -14.14 -3.27 9.51
CA ASP A 60 -13.98 -3.96 10.79
C ASP A 60 -12.80 -4.94 10.82
N ALA A 61 -12.33 -5.39 9.65
CA ALA A 61 -11.19 -6.29 9.53
C ALA A 61 -9.83 -5.57 9.67
N PHE A 62 -9.84 -4.24 9.61
CA PHE A 62 -8.58 -3.48 9.71
C PHE A 62 -8.09 -3.40 11.16
N ARG A 63 -6.79 -3.60 11.30
CA ARG A 63 -6.07 -3.31 12.55
C ARG A 63 -5.58 -1.87 12.51
N LEU A 64 -5.78 -1.18 13.62
CA LEU A 64 -5.21 0.15 13.84
C LEU A 64 -3.99 0.05 14.73
N GLN A 65 -3.01 0.88 14.43
CA GLN A 65 -1.93 1.24 15.34
C GLN A 65 -1.86 2.76 15.43
N VAL A 66 -2.13 3.30 16.61
CA VAL A 66 -2.02 4.73 16.91
C VAL A 66 -0.77 4.94 17.74
N SER A 67 0.10 5.87 17.29
CA SER A 67 1.35 6.18 17.98
C SER A 67 1.48 7.68 18.21
N ASP A 68 2.10 8.07 19.34
CA ASP A 68 2.44 9.47 19.62
C ASP A 68 3.63 9.94 18.76
N ALA A 69 3.99 11.21 18.85
CA ALA A 69 5.10 11.82 18.11
C ALA A 69 6.47 11.17 18.39
N ARG A 70 6.60 10.42 19.48
CA ARG A 70 7.82 9.67 19.84
C ARG A 70 7.81 8.24 19.33
N GLY A 71 6.72 7.83 18.65
CA GLY A 71 6.51 6.47 18.17
C GLY A 71 5.99 5.50 19.24
N THR A 72 5.62 6.00 20.43
CA THR A 72 5.04 5.16 21.47
C THR A 72 3.62 4.78 21.06
N SER A 73 3.32 3.48 21.03
CA SER A 73 1.97 3.00 20.73
C SER A 73 1.01 3.35 21.85
N VAL A 74 -0.07 4.05 21.51
CA VAL A 74 -1.18 4.39 22.44
C VAL A 74 -2.40 3.51 22.21
N TYR A 75 -2.50 2.89 21.04
CA TYR A 75 -3.49 1.87 20.73
C TYR A 75 -2.94 0.90 19.65
N ALA A 76 -3.25 -0.38 19.82
CA ALA A 76 -3.02 -1.40 18.80
C ALA A 76 -4.11 -2.48 18.89
N GLY A 77 -5.01 -2.54 17.91
CA GLY A 77 -6.16 -3.44 17.91
C GLY A 77 -6.99 -3.35 16.63
N LEU A 78 -8.14 -4.00 16.59
CA LEU A 78 -9.05 -3.85 15.47
C LEU A 78 -9.74 -2.48 15.51
N LEU A 79 -10.05 -1.93 14.32
CA LEU A 79 -10.78 -0.66 14.22
C LEU A 79 -12.12 -0.70 14.98
N LYS A 80 -12.86 -1.80 14.85
CA LYS A 80 -14.15 -1.99 15.52
C LYS A 80 -14.07 -2.00 17.04
N ASP A 81 -12.91 -2.34 17.60
CA ASP A 81 -12.68 -2.44 19.05
C ASP A 81 -12.09 -1.13 19.65
N TYR A 82 -11.84 -0.12 18.79
CA TYR A 82 -11.34 1.17 19.26
C TYR A 82 -12.44 1.97 19.93
N ASP A 83 -12.22 2.33 21.19
CA ASP A 83 -13.13 3.20 21.94
C ASP A 83 -12.77 4.68 21.69
N ALA A 84 -13.62 5.39 20.94
CA ALA A 84 -13.46 6.80 20.64
C ALA A 84 -13.56 7.71 21.88
N SER A 85 -14.01 7.19 23.03
CA SER A 85 -14.00 7.90 24.31
C SER A 85 -12.65 7.81 25.04
N THR A 86 -11.67 7.07 24.50
CA THR A 86 -10.31 6.99 25.03
C THR A 86 -9.62 8.34 24.93
N PRO A 87 -9.20 8.94 26.06
CA PRO A 87 -8.57 10.25 26.05
C PRO A 87 -7.16 10.19 25.45
N LEU A 88 -6.85 11.12 24.56
CA LEU A 88 -5.53 11.35 24.00
C LEU A 88 -4.97 12.66 24.53
N LYS A 89 -3.74 12.67 25.01
CA LYS A 89 -3.06 13.91 25.43
C LYS A 89 -2.89 14.86 24.23
N ALA A 90 -2.91 16.16 24.50
CA ALA A 90 -2.63 17.14 23.46
C ALA A 90 -1.25 16.85 22.82
N GLY A 91 -1.20 16.75 21.49
CA GLY A 91 0.01 16.41 20.76
C GLY A 91 -0.23 15.94 19.34
N ASN A 92 0.85 15.53 18.68
CA ASN A 92 0.81 14.95 17.34
C ASN A 92 0.85 13.42 17.41
N TYR A 93 0.11 12.80 16.53
CA TYR A 93 -0.07 11.36 16.43
C TYR A 93 0.01 10.90 14.99
N SER A 94 0.27 9.62 14.83
CA SER A 94 0.05 8.92 13.57
C SER A 94 -0.86 7.72 13.80
N VAL A 95 -1.72 7.43 12.84
CA VAL A 95 -2.50 6.21 12.80
C VAL A 95 -2.19 5.45 11.52
N THR A 96 -1.92 4.15 11.66
CA THR A 96 -1.83 3.21 10.53
C THR A 96 -3.01 2.26 10.62
N ALA A 97 -3.71 2.05 9.50
CA ALA A 97 -4.72 1.01 9.35
C ALA A 97 -4.21 -0.03 8.36
N ALA A 98 -4.26 -1.32 8.71
CA ALA A 98 -3.79 -2.39 7.85
C ALA A 98 -4.71 -3.61 7.91
N CYS A 99 -4.89 -4.28 6.77
CA CYS A 99 -5.59 -5.56 6.64
C CYS A 99 -4.79 -6.50 5.75
N GLY A 100 -4.63 -7.75 6.14
CA GLY A 100 -3.67 -8.69 5.55
C GLY A 100 -2.28 -8.54 6.16
N SER A 101 -1.27 -9.07 5.48
CA SER A 101 0.13 -9.03 5.93
C SER A 101 1.08 -8.82 4.76
N SER A 102 2.05 -7.92 4.92
CA SER A 102 3.11 -7.69 3.93
C SER A 102 4.08 -8.88 3.79
N SER A 103 4.13 -9.76 4.79
CA SER A 103 4.97 -10.96 4.76
C SER A 103 4.28 -12.17 4.14
N GLU A 104 2.99 -12.06 3.79
CA GLU A 104 2.24 -13.13 3.15
C GLU A 104 2.08 -12.85 1.66
N GLU A 105 2.61 -13.74 0.84
CA GLU A 105 2.54 -13.65 -0.63
C GLU A 105 1.85 -14.88 -1.19
N GLY A 106 1.16 -14.74 -2.34
CA GLY A 106 0.48 -15.84 -3.01
C GLY A 106 -0.95 -15.53 -3.40
N PHE A 107 -1.71 -16.58 -3.73
CA PHE A 107 -3.11 -16.45 -4.10
C PHE A 107 -3.98 -16.05 -2.90
N GLY A 108 -4.87 -15.05 -3.12
CA GLY A 108 -5.79 -14.61 -2.08
C GLY A 108 -5.12 -13.95 -0.88
N LYS A 109 -3.95 -13.34 -1.07
CA LYS A 109 -3.16 -12.65 -0.02
C LYS A 109 -3.05 -11.14 -0.26
N PRO A 110 -4.17 -10.40 -0.47
CA PRO A 110 -4.12 -8.95 -0.59
C PRO A 110 -3.69 -8.33 0.74
N TYR A 111 -2.84 -7.32 0.66
CA TYR A 111 -2.43 -6.51 1.80
C TYR A 111 -2.82 -5.06 1.57
N PHE A 112 -3.62 -4.50 2.46
CA PHE A 112 -4.05 -3.11 2.42
C PHE A 112 -3.39 -2.36 3.57
N SER A 113 -2.91 -1.16 3.30
CA SER A 113 -2.35 -0.30 4.34
C SER A 113 -2.60 1.18 4.02
N GLY A 114 -2.74 1.96 5.07
CA GLY A 114 -2.84 3.42 4.98
C GLY A 114 -2.39 4.08 6.26
N ARG A 115 -1.85 5.30 6.15
CA ARG A 115 -1.36 6.09 7.27
C ARG A 115 -1.91 7.50 7.20
N THR A 116 -2.27 8.05 8.35
CA THR A 116 -2.67 9.46 8.51
C THR A 116 -1.99 10.02 9.75
N ASP A 117 -1.38 11.19 9.61
CA ASP A 117 -0.87 11.95 10.74
C ASP A 117 -1.92 12.99 11.16
N PHE A 118 -2.10 13.20 12.47
CA PHE A 118 -3.09 14.12 13.00
C PHE A 118 -2.63 14.76 14.31
N GLY A 119 -3.17 15.93 14.61
CA GLY A 119 -2.95 16.61 15.89
C GLY A 119 -4.21 16.63 16.74
N ILE A 120 -4.05 16.52 18.05
CA ILE A 120 -5.09 16.68 19.06
C ILE A 120 -4.72 17.87 19.96
N ALA A 121 -5.64 18.80 20.13
CA ALA A 121 -5.54 19.84 21.16
C ALA A 121 -6.43 19.48 22.36
N GLY A 122 -6.17 20.12 23.50
CA GLY A 122 -7.00 19.90 24.69
C GLY A 122 -8.46 20.25 24.45
N GLY A 123 -9.36 19.31 24.72
CA GLY A 123 -10.80 19.45 24.48
C GLY A 123 -11.26 19.17 23.04
N ASP A 124 -10.36 18.82 22.13
CA ASP A 124 -10.72 18.45 20.77
C ASP A 124 -11.54 17.15 20.73
N SER A 125 -12.45 17.07 19.74
CA SER A 125 -13.07 15.81 19.31
C SER A 125 -12.99 15.77 17.79
N LYS A 126 -12.20 14.84 17.24
CA LYS A 126 -11.92 14.75 15.82
C LYS A 126 -12.30 13.41 15.21
N VAL A 127 -12.78 13.44 13.97
CA VAL A 127 -12.87 12.24 13.12
C VAL A 127 -11.66 12.23 12.18
N VAL A 128 -10.80 11.24 12.37
CA VAL A 128 -9.60 11.04 11.55
C VAL A 128 -9.92 10.04 10.45
N LYS A 129 -9.89 10.51 9.21
CA LYS A 129 -10.14 9.68 8.04
C LYS A 129 -8.83 9.02 7.59
N ILE A 130 -8.86 7.71 7.39
CA ILE A 130 -7.71 6.94 6.92
C ILE A 130 -8.02 6.41 5.53
N ARG A 131 -7.12 6.64 4.59
CA ARG A 131 -7.18 6.04 3.26
C ARG A 131 -6.23 4.85 3.22
N ALA A 132 -6.78 3.64 3.18
CA ALA A 132 -6.02 2.42 2.98
C ALA A 132 -6.14 1.99 1.51
N THR A 133 -5.03 1.65 0.89
CA THR A 133 -4.94 1.17 -0.50
C THR A 133 -4.25 -0.18 -0.53
N LEU A 134 -4.32 -0.88 -1.68
CA LEU A 134 -3.54 -2.10 -1.87
C LEU A 134 -2.05 -1.75 -1.76
N ALA A 135 -1.36 -2.37 -0.81
CA ALA A 135 0.03 -2.11 -0.50
C ALA A 135 0.99 -3.16 -1.05
N ASN A 136 0.46 -4.25 -1.64
CA ASN A 136 1.23 -5.18 -2.46
C ASN A 136 0.84 -5.05 -3.95
N SER A 137 1.46 -5.85 -4.81
CA SER A 137 1.24 -5.87 -6.25
C SER A 137 0.50 -7.13 -6.65
N ILE A 138 -0.19 -7.09 -7.78
CA ILE A 138 -0.88 -8.24 -8.36
C ILE A 138 -0.06 -8.74 -9.55
N VAL A 139 0.15 -10.06 -9.63
CA VAL A 139 0.76 -10.72 -10.79
C VAL A 139 -0.15 -11.82 -11.27
N ARG A 140 -0.45 -11.85 -12.56
CA ARG A 140 -1.21 -12.92 -13.19
C ARG A 140 -0.61 -13.36 -14.51
N PHE A 141 -0.88 -14.60 -14.89
CA PHE A 141 -0.47 -15.15 -16.17
C PHE A 141 -1.65 -15.16 -17.12
N ALA A 142 -1.41 -14.82 -18.37
CA ALA A 142 -2.38 -14.88 -19.45
C ALA A 142 -1.77 -15.65 -20.63
N PHE A 143 -2.52 -16.56 -21.20
CA PHE A 143 -2.05 -17.43 -22.29
C PHE A 143 -2.98 -17.28 -23.48
N THR A 144 -2.43 -16.96 -24.64
CA THR A 144 -3.20 -16.92 -25.88
C THR A 144 -3.61 -18.34 -26.32
N ASP A 145 -4.61 -18.43 -27.17
CA ASP A 145 -5.04 -19.72 -27.71
C ASP A 145 -3.96 -20.33 -28.62
N THR A 146 -3.19 -19.48 -29.31
CA THR A 146 -2.02 -19.89 -30.10
C THR A 146 -0.96 -20.54 -29.21
N PHE A 147 -0.65 -19.91 -28.05
CA PHE A 147 0.27 -20.49 -27.08
C PHE A 147 -0.20 -21.85 -26.57
N LYS A 148 -1.47 -21.93 -26.11
CA LYS A 148 -2.05 -23.17 -25.56
C LYS A 148 -2.09 -24.30 -26.59
N SER A 149 -2.29 -23.94 -27.88
CA SER A 149 -2.29 -24.87 -28.99
C SER A 149 -0.91 -25.44 -29.25
N TYR A 150 0.11 -24.57 -29.22
CA TYR A 150 1.50 -24.97 -29.53
C TYR A 150 2.17 -25.67 -28.34
N TYR A 151 1.89 -25.23 -27.10
CA TYR A 151 2.34 -25.83 -25.84
C TYR A 151 1.16 -26.44 -25.10
N PRO A 152 0.76 -27.69 -25.43
CA PRO A 152 -0.38 -28.35 -24.79
C PRO A 152 -0.13 -28.67 -23.31
N ASP A 153 1.12 -28.63 -22.83
CA ASP A 153 1.45 -28.79 -21.43
C ASP A 153 2.52 -27.75 -21.00
N TYR A 154 2.27 -27.16 -19.82
CA TYR A 154 3.17 -26.16 -19.25
C TYR A 154 2.94 -25.99 -17.74
N SER A 155 3.96 -25.58 -17.04
CA SER A 155 3.88 -25.15 -15.65
C SER A 155 4.89 -24.04 -15.40
N PHE A 156 4.53 -23.11 -14.50
CA PHE A 156 5.41 -22.01 -14.11
C PHE A 156 5.45 -21.90 -12.59
N THR A 157 6.56 -21.39 -12.09
CA THR A 157 6.75 -20.99 -10.70
C THR A 157 7.22 -19.53 -10.70
N LEU A 158 6.46 -18.65 -10.04
CA LEU A 158 6.88 -17.29 -9.75
C LEU A 158 7.62 -17.32 -8.41
N THR A 159 8.85 -16.82 -8.40
CA THR A 159 9.63 -16.65 -7.18
C THR A 159 9.76 -15.16 -6.87
N THR A 160 9.25 -14.73 -5.72
CA THR A 160 9.29 -13.34 -5.29
C THR A 160 10.70 -12.93 -4.87
N GLY A 161 10.97 -11.63 -4.77
CA GLY A 161 12.24 -11.13 -4.23
C GLY A 161 12.51 -11.54 -2.78
N GLY A 162 11.46 -11.87 -2.01
CA GLY A 162 11.56 -12.45 -0.66
C GLY A 162 11.82 -13.96 -0.65
N GLY A 163 11.80 -14.60 -1.83
CA GLY A 163 12.06 -16.04 -1.97
C GLY A 163 10.81 -16.92 -1.85
N THR A 164 9.60 -16.34 -1.80
CA THR A 164 8.35 -17.11 -1.83
C THR A 164 8.16 -17.68 -3.24
N ALA A 165 7.97 -19.01 -3.35
CA ALA A 165 7.64 -19.68 -4.59
C ALA A 165 6.13 -19.89 -4.69
N ILE A 166 5.54 -19.45 -5.82
CA ILE A 166 4.10 -19.54 -6.10
C ILE A 166 3.93 -20.31 -7.40
N ASP A 167 3.31 -21.48 -7.33
CA ASP A 167 3.17 -22.35 -8.48
C ASP A 167 1.92 -22.00 -9.31
N PHE A 168 2.13 -21.90 -10.61
CA PHE A 168 1.10 -21.69 -11.64
C PHE A 168 1.08 -22.91 -12.57
N PRO A 169 0.45 -24.01 -12.15
CA PRO A 169 0.25 -25.16 -13.02
C PRO A 169 -0.67 -24.79 -14.18
N LYS A 170 -0.66 -25.62 -15.22
CA LYS A 170 -1.58 -25.49 -16.36
C LYS A 170 -3.03 -25.32 -15.87
N GLY A 171 -3.68 -24.26 -16.35
CA GLY A 171 -5.06 -23.93 -15.98
C GLY A 171 -5.21 -23.07 -14.74
N GLU A 172 -4.15 -22.74 -14.02
CA GLU A 172 -4.21 -21.75 -12.93
C GLU A 172 -4.51 -20.36 -13.51
N ALA A 173 -5.60 -19.75 -13.07
CA ALA A 173 -6.09 -18.46 -13.55
C ALA A 173 -6.11 -17.38 -12.45
N ARG A 174 -5.87 -17.77 -11.19
CA ARG A 174 -5.86 -16.80 -10.09
C ARG A 174 -4.68 -15.86 -10.20
N ALA A 175 -4.87 -14.66 -9.70
CA ALA A 175 -3.78 -13.69 -9.53
C ALA A 175 -3.08 -13.91 -8.19
N ALA A 176 -1.76 -13.82 -8.19
CA ALA A 176 -0.94 -13.81 -6.98
C ALA A 176 -0.74 -12.37 -6.51
N PHE A 177 -0.76 -12.18 -5.20
CA PHE A 177 -0.39 -10.95 -4.53
C PHE A 177 1.03 -11.11 -4.01
N ILE A 178 1.91 -10.18 -4.38
CA ILE A 178 3.33 -10.18 -4.01
C ILE A 178 3.73 -8.83 -3.46
N ASP A 179 4.73 -8.77 -2.61
CA ASP A 179 5.27 -7.48 -2.16
C ASP A 179 5.86 -6.70 -3.35
N ALA A 180 5.89 -5.38 -3.25
CA ALA A 180 6.25 -4.48 -4.35
C ALA A 180 7.77 -4.44 -4.58
N TYR A 181 8.34 -5.49 -5.11
CA TYR A 181 9.75 -5.59 -5.51
C TYR A 181 9.94 -6.66 -6.59
N LYS A 182 11.20 -6.89 -7.00
CA LYS A 182 11.54 -7.83 -8.10
C LYS A 182 10.98 -9.24 -7.90
N PHE A 183 10.76 -9.94 -9.01
CA PHE A 183 10.45 -11.36 -9.00
C PHE A 183 11.08 -12.06 -10.22
N SER A 184 11.11 -13.38 -10.21
CA SER A 184 11.49 -14.21 -11.35
C SER A 184 10.42 -15.25 -11.64
N VAL A 185 10.37 -15.70 -12.89
CA VAL A 185 9.49 -16.78 -13.34
C VAL A 185 10.35 -17.86 -13.98
N SER A 186 10.21 -19.07 -13.50
CA SER A 186 10.75 -20.28 -14.12
C SER A 186 9.63 -21.21 -14.53
N GLY A 187 9.87 -22.11 -15.46
CA GLY A 187 8.84 -23.06 -15.89
C GLY A 187 9.32 -24.06 -16.90
N THR A 188 8.44 -24.97 -17.26
CA THR A 188 8.63 -25.96 -18.30
C THR A 188 7.48 -25.90 -19.30
N LEU A 189 7.78 -25.92 -20.57
CA LEU A 189 6.86 -25.90 -21.69
C LEU A 189 7.06 -27.20 -22.49
N THR A 190 6.01 -27.90 -22.82
CA THR A 190 6.07 -29.08 -23.70
C THR A 190 5.30 -28.80 -24.97
N ASN A 191 5.96 -28.84 -26.11
CA ASN A 191 5.34 -28.58 -27.41
C ASN A 191 4.51 -29.78 -27.90
N GLN A 192 3.77 -29.59 -29.01
CA GLN A 192 2.96 -30.64 -29.67
C GLN A 192 3.74 -31.88 -30.03
N GLY A 193 5.05 -31.76 -30.30
CA GLY A 193 5.94 -32.87 -30.61
C GLY A 193 6.49 -33.60 -29.37
N GLY A 194 6.09 -33.21 -28.17
CA GLY A 194 6.56 -33.79 -26.91
C GLY A 194 7.93 -33.30 -26.45
N LYS A 195 8.52 -32.29 -27.14
CA LYS A 195 9.79 -31.68 -26.74
C LYS A 195 9.55 -30.70 -25.59
N SER A 196 10.31 -30.85 -24.52
CA SER A 196 10.27 -29.94 -23.38
C SER A 196 11.30 -28.83 -23.50
N LEU A 197 10.91 -27.61 -23.14
CA LEU A 197 11.72 -26.41 -23.08
C LEU A 197 11.66 -25.83 -21.66
N ALA A 198 12.81 -25.49 -21.10
CA ALA A 198 12.90 -24.75 -19.85
C ALA A 198 12.79 -23.24 -20.12
N PHE A 199 11.99 -22.56 -19.29
CA PHE A 199 11.85 -21.11 -19.29
C PHE A 199 12.41 -20.54 -17.99
N ASN A 200 13.13 -19.42 -18.05
CA ASN A 200 13.58 -18.68 -16.88
C ASN A 200 13.72 -17.20 -17.25
N LYS A 201 13.07 -16.32 -16.48
CA LYS A 201 13.12 -14.88 -16.68
C LYS A 201 13.06 -14.15 -15.35
N SER A 202 13.97 -13.18 -15.17
CA SER A 202 13.95 -12.27 -14.01
C SER A 202 13.38 -10.91 -14.40
N TYR A 203 12.62 -10.34 -13.50
CA TYR A 203 12.04 -9.00 -13.59
C TYR A 203 12.64 -8.15 -12.48
N ASP A 204 13.72 -7.43 -12.84
CA ASP A 204 14.50 -6.61 -11.92
C ASP A 204 14.04 -5.14 -11.90
N LYS A 205 13.05 -4.79 -12.74
CA LYS A 205 12.41 -3.46 -12.70
C LYS A 205 11.61 -3.32 -11.42
N SER A 206 11.53 -2.11 -10.92
CA SER A 206 10.71 -1.78 -9.74
C SER A 206 9.25 -2.18 -9.99
N ILE A 207 8.75 -3.05 -9.13
CA ILE A 207 7.33 -3.41 -9.07
C ILE A 207 6.69 -2.48 -8.06
N GLU A 208 5.60 -1.83 -8.43
CA GLU A 208 4.93 -0.84 -7.60
C GLU A 208 3.70 -1.43 -6.93
N ALA A 209 3.49 -1.05 -5.65
CA ALA A 209 2.28 -1.40 -4.93
C ALA A 209 1.02 -0.85 -5.63
N GLY A 210 -0.08 -1.59 -5.52
CA GLY A 210 -1.35 -1.20 -6.11
C GLY A 210 -1.44 -1.36 -7.62
N LYS A 211 -0.47 -2.07 -8.25
CA LYS A 211 -0.49 -2.34 -9.70
C LYS A 211 -0.67 -3.82 -10.02
N CYS A 212 -1.23 -4.09 -11.21
CA CYS A 212 -1.41 -5.43 -11.76
C CYS A 212 -0.45 -5.66 -12.92
N TYR A 213 0.39 -6.67 -12.81
CA TYR A 213 1.34 -7.09 -13.84
C TYR A 213 0.83 -8.34 -14.53
N VAL A 214 0.56 -8.23 -15.83
CA VAL A 214 0.07 -9.34 -16.65
C VAL A 214 1.22 -9.91 -17.47
N LEU A 215 1.60 -11.16 -17.17
CA LEU A 215 2.56 -11.89 -17.96
C LEU A 215 1.82 -12.64 -19.06
N LYS A 216 1.81 -12.06 -20.26
CA LYS A 216 1.12 -12.64 -21.42
C LYS A 216 2.07 -13.51 -22.23
N PHE A 217 1.74 -14.77 -22.35
CA PHE A 217 2.46 -15.74 -23.16
C PHE A 217 1.76 -15.93 -24.51
N ASP A 218 2.51 -15.73 -25.58
CA ASP A 218 2.04 -15.88 -26.95
C ASP A 218 3.09 -16.59 -27.82
N VAL A 219 2.67 -17.10 -28.96
CA VAL A 219 3.52 -17.68 -30.00
C VAL A 219 3.35 -16.84 -31.26
N SER A 220 4.32 -16.00 -31.60
CA SER A 220 4.16 -14.98 -32.64
C SER A 220 4.40 -15.47 -34.06
N ASN A 221 5.06 -16.64 -34.26
CA ASN A 221 5.32 -17.23 -35.61
C ASN A 221 5.30 -18.76 -35.55
N VAL A 222 4.70 -19.39 -36.58
CA VAL A 222 4.78 -20.84 -36.79
C VAL A 222 6.20 -21.15 -37.25
N GLY A 223 7.06 -21.56 -36.32
CA GLY A 223 8.49 -21.87 -36.61
C GLY A 223 9.48 -21.17 -35.67
N GLY A 224 9.04 -20.15 -34.93
CA GLY A 224 9.81 -19.51 -33.87
C GLY A 224 8.85 -19.11 -32.77
N ALA A 225 8.97 -19.69 -31.59
CA ALA A 225 8.15 -19.28 -30.43
C ALA A 225 8.78 -18.02 -29.82
N ALA A 226 8.13 -16.86 -29.99
CA ALA A 226 8.43 -15.68 -29.22
C ALA A 226 7.44 -15.63 -28.04
N ILE A 227 7.97 -15.62 -26.82
CA ILE A 227 7.16 -15.37 -25.63
C ILE A 227 7.19 -13.86 -25.40
N SER A 228 6.07 -13.18 -25.65
CA SER A 228 5.91 -11.78 -25.31
C SER A 228 5.31 -11.65 -23.91
N ILE A 229 5.91 -10.81 -23.09
CA ILE A 229 5.38 -10.49 -21.77
C ILE A 229 5.03 -9.01 -21.79
N SER A 230 3.75 -8.70 -21.61
CA SER A 230 3.27 -7.32 -21.51
C SER A 230 2.90 -7.01 -20.07
N PHE A 231 3.26 -5.82 -19.62
CA PHE A 231 2.78 -5.25 -18.36
C PHE A 231 1.60 -4.32 -18.67
N ASP A 232 0.51 -4.47 -17.91
CA ASP A 232 -0.71 -3.69 -18.15
C ASP A 232 -0.65 -2.35 -17.42
N ASP A 233 0.30 -1.47 -17.75
CA ASP A 233 0.17 -0.05 -17.44
C ASP A 233 1.03 0.91 -18.27
N ASN A 234 1.92 0.42 -19.02
CA ASN A 234 2.55 1.04 -20.16
C ASN A 234 3.09 -0.10 -21.00
N VAL A 235 2.57 -0.23 -22.21
CA VAL A 235 3.05 -1.18 -23.21
C VAL A 235 4.51 -0.83 -23.50
N GLU A 236 5.43 -1.23 -22.62
CA GLU A 236 6.77 -1.52 -23.03
C GLU A 236 6.71 -3.00 -23.42
N ASP A 237 6.54 -3.23 -24.73
CA ASP A 237 6.86 -4.51 -25.33
C ASP A 237 8.31 -4.83 -24.98
N VAL A 238 8.51 -5.57 -23.90
CA VAL A 238 9.80 -6.22 -23.68
C VAL A 238 9.80 -7.40 -24.64
N ALA A 239 10.23 -7.15 -25.89
CA ALA A 239 10.59 -8.21 -26.80
C ALA A 239 11.64 -9.06 -26.09
N LEU A 240 11.23 -10.24 -25.65
CA LEU A 240 12.19 -11.26 -25.24
C LEU A 240 12.95 -11.64 -26.49
N SER A 241 14.30 -11.62 -26.41
CA SER A 241 15.15 -12.16 -27.44
C SER A 241 14.58 -13.51 -27.88
N GLU A 242 14.39 -13.65 -29.19
CA GLU A 242 13.98 -14.89 -29.83
C GLU A 242 14.77 -16.05 -29.22
N ILE A 243 14.06 -16.97 -28.57
CA ILE A 243 14.63 -18.27 -28.28
C ILE A 243 14.48 -19.03 -29.60
N GLU A 244 15.52 -19.02 -30.43
CA GLU A 244 15.59 -19.92 -31.60
C GLU A 244 15.47 -21.34 -31.06
N LEU A 245 14.32 -21.94 -31.31
CA LEU A 245 14.15 -23.39 -31.18
C LEU A 245 14.77 -24.02 -32.43
N ASN A 246 16.08 -24.13 -32.43
CA ASN A 246 16.76 -24.93 -33.48
C ASN A 246 16.50 -26.40 -33.21
N ASP A 247 16.10 -27.11 -34.27
CA ASP A 247 15.72 -28.50 -34.50
C ASP A 247 16.32 -29.57 -33.58
#